data_6e5693493a09e6c2becf6e91cff35284
#
_entry.id   6e5693493a09e6c2becf6e91cff35284
#
_cell.length_a   1.000
_cell.length_b   1.000
_cell.length_c   1.000
_cell.angle_alpha   90.00
_cell.angle_beta   90.00
_cell.angle_gamma   90.00
#
_symmetry.space_group_name_H-M   'P 1'
#
loop_
_entity.id
_entity.type
_entity.pdbx_description
1 polymer ?
#
loop_
_entity_poly.entity_id
_entity_poly.type
_entity_poly.pdbx_seq_one_letter_code
_entity_poly.pdbx_strand_id
1 'polypeptide(L)'
;MDPARMTQACMFQGIDGYRGGWVAVRAAQPDWQECSIHHSSKLLDLVGGFQGVTAIDMPIGLPDMAGLGGRSCDRAVRQHLGDRQSSVFSVPARKAIYQSDYKTACRIALQYSEPPRKISKQAYYLFPKIRELDALLPLPQGSIHEAHPEFSFVHMHDGLPLDLPKKVKGRPNPAGLAYRRKLLMDAGIPAALLAKLDELPKYIGLDDRIDAAAMAWTARRIYLGQAVMLPATAPCDARGLSMVIAG
;
A
#
# COMPACT_ATOMS: atom_id res chain seq x y z
N MET A 1 -28.86 -6.36 -30.34
CA MET A 1 -27.76 -6.60 -29.38
C MET A 1 -26.48 -6.30 -30.12
N ASP A 2 -25.81 -5.26 -29.74
CA ASP A 2 -24.58 -4.78 -30.39
C ASP A 2 -23.41 -5.65 -29.94
N PRO A 3 -22.73 -6.37 -30.86
CA PRO A 3 -21.58 -7.23 -30.51
C PRO A 3 -20.29 -6.44 -30.21
N ALA A 4 -20.32 -5.12 -30.17
CA ALA A 4 -19.15 -4.27 -30.00
C ALA A 4 -18.87 -3.87 -28.54
N ARG A 5 -19.53 -4.40 -27.52
CA ARG A 5 -19.01 -4.38 -26.15
C ARG A 5 -17.97 -5.51 -25.99
N MET A 6 -16.84 -5.34 -26.63
CA MET A 6 -15.62 -6.02 -26.19
C MET A 6 -15.47 -5.70 -24.71
N THR A 7 -15.63 -6.69 -23.88
CA THR A 7 -15.33 -6.65 -22.45
C THR A 7 -13.93 -6.10 -22.30
N GLN A 8 -13.83 -4.84 -21.92
CA GLN A 8 -12.55 -4.22 -21.56
C GLN A 8 -11.99 -5.11 -20.44
N ALA A 9 -10.87 -5.77 -20.71
CA ALA A 9 -10.28 -6.70 -19.76
C ALA A 9 -10.09 -5.98 -18.43
N CYS A 10 -10.70 -6.50 -17.36
CA CYS A 10 -10.51 -6.02 -16.03
C CYS A 10 -9.05 -6.06 -15.67
N MET A 11 -8.47 -4.92 -15.37
CA MET A 11 -7.10 -4.83 -14.94
C MET A 11 -7.05 -4.38 -13.49
N PHE A 12 -6.25 -5.05 -12.69
CA PHE A 12 -5.91 -4.60 -11.35
C PHE A 12 -4.43 -4.75 -11.10
N GLN A 13 -3.87 -3.86 -10.28
CA GLN A 13 -2.47 -3.91 -9.89
C GLN A 13 -2.30 -3.61 -8.41
N GLY A 14 -1.30 -4.25 -7.81
CA GLY A 14 -0.80 -3.93 -6.50
C GLY A 14 0.60 -3.36 -6.59
N ILE A 15 0.87 -2.29 -5.85
CA ILE A 15 2.16 -1.59 -5.86
C ILE A 15 2.73 -1.49 -4.46
N ASP A 16 4.02 -1.79 -4.32
CA ASP A 16 4.79 -1.49 -3.12
C ASP A 16 6.08 -0.75 -3.44
N GLY A 17 6.58 -0.01 -2.46
CA GLY A 17 7.77 0.83 -2.59
C GLY A 17 9.03 0.17 -2.03
N TYR A 18 10.04 -0.10 -2.85
CA TYR A 18 11.38 -0.48 -2.38
C TYR A 18 12.34 0.72 -2.40
N ARG A 19 13.55 0.55 -1.86
CA ARG A 19 14.52 1.65 -1.68
C ARG A 19 14.83 2.43 -2.96
N GLY A 20 14.85 1.77 -4.12
CA GLY A 20 15.23 2.38 -5.42
C GLY A 20 14.05 2.73 -6.33
N GLY A 21 12.81 2.44 -5.91
CA GLY A 21 11.63 2.66 -6.77
C GLY A 21 10.40 1.93 -6.29
N TRP A 22 9.65 1.39 -7.23
CA TRP A 22 8.35 0.76 -7.04
C TRP A 22 8.29 -0.58 -7.77
N VAL A 23 7.64 -1.54 -7.18
CA VAL A 23 7.34 -2.84 -7.80
C VAL A 23 5.83 -3.02 -7.88
N ALA A 24 5.35 -3.53 -9.01
CA ALA A 24 3.94 -3.74 -9.28
C ALA A 24 3.69 -5.18 -9.76
N VAL A 25 2.63 -5.78 -9.22
CA VAL A 25 2.05 -7.03 -9.72
C VAL A 25 0.74 -6.69 -10.40
N ARG A 26 0.56 -7.12 -11.66
CA ARG A 26 -0.64 -6.88 -12.47
C ARG A 26 -1.31 -8.18 -12.85
N ALA A 27 -2.63 -8.16 -12.95
CA ALA A 27 -3.39 -9.21 -13.59
C ALA A 27 -4.53 -8.61 -14.43
N ALA A 28 -4.77 -9.21 -15.59
CA ALA A 28 -5.81 -8.76 -16.51
C ALA A 28 -7.21 -9.28 -16.09
N GLN A 29 -7.27 -10.39 -15.34
CA GLN A 29 -8.51 -11.04 -14.98
C GLN A 29 -8.55 -11.48 -13.51
N PRO A 30 -9.76 -11.56 -12.90
CA PRO A 30 -9.91 -11.94 -11.48
C PRO A 30 -9.40 -13.33 -11.12
N ASP A 31 -9.24 -14.23 -12.07
CA ASP A 31 -8.69 -15.59 -11.91
C ASP A 31 -7.16 -15.64 -12.06
N TRP A 32 -6.50 -14.48 -12.08
CA TRP A 32 -5.04 -14.33 -12.20
C TRP A 32 -4.45 -14.78 -13.53
N GLN A 33 -5.26 -14.91 -14.58
CA GLN A 33 -4.72 -15.09 -15.93
C GLN A 33 -3.99 -13.81 -16.38
N GLU A 34 -2.99 -13.99 -17.26
CA GLU A 34 -2.21 -12.90 -17.82
C GLU A 34 -1.55 -11.97 -16.77
N CYS A 35 -0.92 -12.59 -15.77
CA CYS A 35 -0.17 -11.85 -14.76
C CYS A 35 1.18 -11.37 -15.27
N SER A 36 1.54 -10.15 -14.88
CA SER A 36 2.85 -9.55 -15.16
C SER A 36 3.41 -8.82 -13.94
N ILE A 37 4.73 -8.68 -13.92
CA ILE A 37 5.44 -7.96 -12.87
C ILE A 37 6.24 -6.84 -13.52
N HIS A 38 6.14 -5.66 -12.93
CA HIS A 38 6.81 -4.45 -13.41
C HIS A 38 7.55 -3.80 -12.25
N HIS A 39 8.62 -3.09 -12.54
CA HIS A 39 9.27 -2.22 -11.57
C HIS A 39 9.83 -0.98 -12.27
N SER A 40 9.85 0.14 -11.57
CA SER A 40 10.43 1.39 -12.06
C SER A 40 10.93 2.25 -10.89
N SER A 41 11.86 3.14 -11.19
CA SER A 41 12.29 4.16 -10.24
C SER A 41 11.23 5.27 -10.05
N LYS A 42 10.26 5.38 -10.96
CA LYS A 42 9.18 6.39 -10.94
C LYS A 42 7.82 5.72 -10.87
N LEU A 43 6.97 6.19 -9.96
CA LEU A 43 5.60 5.70 -9.83
C LEU A 43 4.77 5.96 -11.09
N LEU A 44 4.98 7.10 -11.74
CA LEU A 44 4.26 7.46 -12.97
C LEU A 44 4.37 6.40 -14.07
N ASP A 45 5.50 5.71 -14.20
CA ASP A 45 5.70 4.65 -15.20
C ASP A 45 4.79 3.43 -14.95
N LEU A 46 4.34 3.25 -13.70
CA LEU A 46 3.45 2.15 -13.31
C LEU A 46 1.97 2.53 -13.32
N VAL A 47 1.64 3.78 -13.01
CA VAL A 47 0.24 4.23 -12.92
C VAL A 47 -0.20 5.06 -14.11
N GLY A 48 0.73 5.67 -14.85
CA GLY A 48 0.42 6.48 -16.02
C GLY A 48 -0.20 5.64 -17.14
N GLY A 49 -1.43 5.97 -17.53
CA GLY A 49 -2.18 5.23 -18.54
C GLY A 49 -2.78 3.89 -18.08
N PHE A 50 -2.58 3.47 -16.83
CA PHE A 50 -3.24 2.31 -16.27
C PHE A 50 -4.70 2.64 -15.94
N GLN A 51 -5.65 1.91 -16.53
CA GLN A 51 -7.08 2.22 -16.44
C GLN A 51 -7.85 1.35 -15.42
N GLY A 52 -7.17 0.40 -14.79
CA GLY A 52 -7.78 -0.52 -13.82
C GLY A 52 -7.77 0.00 -12.39
N VAL A 53 -7.98 -0.92 -11.45
CA VAL A 53 -7.90 -0.66 -10.01
C VAL A 53 -6.48 -0.85 -9.53
N THR A 54 -5.95 0.15 -8.83
CA THR A 54 -4.63 0.09 -8.18
C THR A 54 -4.79 0.11 -6.66
N ALA A 55 -4.17 -0.85 -5.95
CA ALA A 55 -3.92 -0.74 -4.52
C ALA A 55 -2.43 -0.51 -4.28
N ILE A 56 -2.09 0.45 -3.44
CA ILE A 56 -0.71 0.87 -3.17
C ILE A 56 -0.43 0.95 -1.66
N ASP A 57 0.70 0.38 -1.22
CA ASP A 57 1.19 0.54 0.16
C ASP A 57 1.85 1.91 0.34
N MET A 58 1.02 2.96 0.27
CA MET A 58 1.48 4.34 0.48
C MET A 58 0.29 5.23 0.85
N PRO A 59 0.45 6.16 1.82
CA PRO A 59 -0.62 7.05 2.26
C PRO A 59 -1.23 7.90 1.14
N ILE A 60 -2.58 7.89 1.07
CA ILE A 60 -3.39 8.77 0.24
C ILE A 60 -4.22 9.67 1.15
N GLY A 61 -4.22 10.97 0.85
CA GLY A 61 -4.82 11.97 1.73
C GLY A 61 -3.93 12.28 2.94
N LEU A 62 -3.48 13.51 3.01
CA LEU A 62 -2.53 13.98 4.03
C LEU A 62 -3.20 15.04 4.92
N PRO A 63 -3.24 14.86 6.25
CA PRO A 63 -3.94 15.76 7.14
C PRO A 63 -3.23 17.11 7.24
N ASP A 64 -3.96 18.18 7.49
CA ASP A 64 -3.40 19.49 7.83
C ASP A 64 -2.88 19.52 9.28
N MET A 65 -3.57 18.81 10.18
CA MET A 65 -3.20 18.61 11.59
C MET A 65 -3.18 17.12 11.90
N ALA A 66 -2.06 16.60 12.36
CA ALA A 66 -1.95 15.17 12.72
C ALA A 66 -2.44 14.94 14.15
N GLY A 67 -3.39 14.03 14.32
CA GLY A 67 -3.86 13.60 15.64
C GLY A 67 -2.98 12.53 16.27
N LEU A 68 -3.31 12.17 17.52
CA LEU A 68 -2.69 11.03 18.21
C LEU A 68 -2.87 9.75 17.40
N GLY A 69 -1.76 9.10 17.04
CA GLY A 69 -1.79 7.89 16.23
C GLY A 69 -1.98 8.13 14.72
N GLY A 70 -1.91 9.37 14.23
CA GLY A 70 -2.07 9.69 12.80
C GLY A 70 -3.53 9.88 12.37
N ARG A 71 -3.84 9.55 11.12
CA ARG A 71 -5.18 9.65 10.53
C ARG A 71 -6.14 8.65 11.17
N SER A 72 -7.46 8.86 11.01
CA SER A 72 -8.48 7.91 11.48
C SER A 72 -8.30 6.51 10.88
N CYS A 73 -7.96 6.41 9.59
CA CYS A 73 -7.67 5.16 8.90
C CYS A 73 -6.44 4.44 9.49
N ASP A 74 -5.36 5.16 9.82
CA ASP A 74 -4.16 4.58 10.45
C ASP A 74 -4.53 3.93 11.81
N ARG A 75 -5.36 4.60 12.61
CA ARG A 75 -5.82 4.06 13.91
C ARG A 75 -6.75 2.87 13.73
N ALA A 76 -7.68 2.95 12.79
CA ALA A 76 -8.65 1.89 12.54
C ALA A 76 -7.95 0.58 12.11
N VAL A 77 -7.02 0.65 11.16
CA VAL A 77 -6.28 -0.53 10.69
C VAL A 77 -5.43 -1.14 11.81
N ARG A 78 -4.76 -0.33 12.67
CA ARG A 78 -3.96 -0.88 13.78
C ARG A 78 -4.75 -1.79 14.71
N GLN A 79 -6.04 -1.53 14.92
CA GLN A 79 -6.89 -2.36 15.78
C GLN A 79 -7.01 -3.81 15.29
N HIS A 80 -6.76 -4.06 14.00
CA HIS A 80 -6.82 -5.38 13.39
C HIS A 80 -5.48 -6.12 13.35
N LEU A 81 -4.36 -5.44 13.69
CA LEU A 81 -3.02 -5.99 13.43
C LEU A 81 -2.34 -6.63 14.65
N GLY A 82 -2.97 -6.64 15.83
CA GLY A 82 -2.36 -7.20 17.04
C GLY A 82 -0.93 -6.69 17.26
N ASP A 83 0.04 -7.58 17.40
CA ASP A 83 1.46 -7.24 17.56
C ASP A 83 2.08 -6.55 16.34
N ARG A 84 1.40 -6.59 15.18
CA ARG A 84 1.87 -5.93 13.94
C ARG A 84 1.38 -4.49 13.81
N GLN A 85 0.64 -3.94 14.77
CA GLN A 85 0.15 -2.56 14.75
C GLN A 85 1.25 -1.51 14.49
N SER A 86 2.50 -1.78 14.87
CA SER A 86 3.65 -0.89 14.63
C SER A 86 4.06 -0.80 13.14
N SER A 87 3.54 -1.66 12.27
CA SER A 87 3.76 -1.57 10.82
C SER A 87 3.03 -0.38 10.19
N VAL A 88 1.92 0.07 10.78
CA VAL A 88 1.21 1.27 10.36
C VAL A 88 1.81 2.48 11.07
N PHE A 89 2.55 3.30 10.37
CA PHE A 89 3.07 4.53 10.96
C PHE A 89 2.00 5.63 11.03
N SER A 90 2.16 6.57 11.97
CA SER A 90 1.28 7.72 12.09
C SER A 90 1.65 8.73 11.01
N VAL A 91 0.79 8.93 10.02
CA VAL A 91 1.02 9.88 8.94
C VAL A 91 1.03 11.32 9.52
N PRO A 92 2.12 12.07 9.37
CA PRO A 92 2.19 13.44 9.87
C PRO A 92 1.46 14.42 8.95
N ALA A 93 1.32 15.65 9.39
CA ALA A 93 0.71 16.71 8.60
C ALA A 93 1.45 16.92 7.26
N ARG A 94 0.70 17.26 6.20
CA ARG A 94 1.22 17.54 4.85
C ARG A 94 2.41 18.48 4.87
N LYS A 95 2.33 19.57 5.64
CA LYS A 95 3.40 20.55 5.77
C LYS A 95 4.73 19.95 6.26
N ALA A 96 4.69 18.94 7.12
CA ALA A 96 5.89 18.25 7.59
C ALA A 96 6.45 17.29 6.52
N ILE A 97 5.58 16.59 5.78
CA ILE A 97 5.97 15.67 4.70
C ILE A 97 6.71 16.39 3.57
N TYR A 98 6.35 17.64 3.29
CA TYR A 98 6.97 18.44 2.23
C TYR A 98 8.28 19.15 2.64
N GLN A 99 8.81 18.88 3.84
CA GLN A 99 10.13 19.38 4.23
C GLN A 99 11.26 18.52 3.67
N SER A 100 12.34 19.17 3.22
CA SER A 100 13.47 18.49 2.58
C SER A 100 14.48 17.93 3.59
N ASP A 101 14.53 18.46 4.81
CA ASP A 101 15.43 17.99 5.87
C ASP A 101 14.68 17.49 7.11
N TYR A 102 15.27 16.51 7.79
CA TYR A 102 14.64 15.84 8.93
C TYR A 102 14.40 16.77 10.14
N LYS A 103 15.31 17.70 10.42
CA LYS A 103 15.18 18.59 11.59
C LYS A 103 14.01 19.55 11.40
N THR A 104 13.91 20.16 10.22
CA THR A 104 12.78 21.02 9.84
C THR A 104 11.48 20.24 9.80
N ALA A 105 11.48 19.04 9.21
CA ALA A 105 10.29 18.17 9.21
C ALA A 105 9.80 17.87 10.64
N CYS A 106 10.70 17.55 11.58
CA CYS A 106 10.34 17.34 12.98
C CYS A 106 9.82 18.62 13.65
N ARG A 107 10.40 19.79 13.37
CA ARG A 107 9.95 21.07 13.93
C ARG A 107 8.55 21.42 13.42
N ILE A 108 8.29 21.24 12.14
CA ILE A 108 6.97 21.46 11.55
C ILE A 108 5.95 20.44 12.07
N ALA A 109 6.33 19.17 12.22
CA ALA A 109 5.44 18.17 12.78
C ALA A 109 5.00 18.49 14.21
N LEU A 110 5.89 19.05 15.06
CA LEU A 110 5.53 19.51 16.40
C LEU A 110 4.48 20.64 16.38
N GLN A 111 4.51 21.52 15.37
CA GLN A 111 3.56 22.63 15.24
C GLN A 111 2.20 22.18 14.66
N TYR A 112 2.21 21.11 13.86
CA TYR A 112 1.04 20.61 13.13
C TYR A 112 0.63 19.21 13.61
N SER A 113 0.78 18.93 14.90
CA SER A 113 0.23 17.73 15.54
C SER A 113 -0.31 18.03 16.93
N GLU A 114 -1.40 17.31 17.29
CA GLU A 114 -2.02 17.39 18.62
C GLU A 114 -2.21 15.96 19.16
N PRO A 115 -1.52 15.60 20.25
CA PRO A 115 -0.47 16.33 20.96
C PRO A 115 0.80 16.47 20.10
N PRO A 116 1.66 17.49 20.38
CA PRO A 116 2.87 17.75 19.60
C PRO A 116 3.80 16.52 19.53
N ARG A 117 4.16 16.07 18.31
CA ARG A 117 4.99 14.88 18.09
C ARG A 117 6.01 15.09 16.99
N LYS A 118 7.21 14.55 17.21
CA LYS A 118 8.25 14.43 16.19
C LYS A 118 7.99 13.21 15.28
N ILE A 119 8.66 13.21 14.14
CA ILE A 119 8.61 12.14 13.15
C ILE A 119 9.72 11.13 13.43
N SER A 120 9.44 9.83 13.31
CA SER A 120 10.51 8.82 13.31
C SER A 120 11.36 8.93 12.03
N LYS A 121 12.64 8.57 12.10
CA LYS A 121 13.50 8.51 10.91
C LYS A 121 12.94 7.55 9.86
N GLN A 122 12.34 6.45 10.30
CA GLN A 122 11.72 5.47 9.39
C GLN A 122 10.58 6.10 8.58
N ALA A 123 9.67 6.84 9.22
CA ALA A 123 8.61 7.56 8.52
C ALA A 123 9.16 8.64 7.58
N TYR A 124 10.19 9.37 8.00
CA TYR A 124 10.82 10.39 7.17
C TYR A 124 11.40 9.84 5.86
N TYR A 125 11.96 8.63 5.89
CA TYR A 125 12.49 7.99 4.68
C TYR A 125 11.42 7.62 3.65
N LEU A 126 10.14 7.59 4.03
CA LEU A 126 9.02 7.39 3.11
C LEU A 126 8.54 8.69 2.45
N PHE A 127 8.93 9.86 2.97
CA PHE A 127 8.44 11.15 2.46
C PHE A 127 8.65 11.39 0.97
N PRO A 128 9.79 11.02 0.36
CA PRO A 128 9.95 11.16 -1.09
C PRO A 128 8.87 10.40 -1.87
N LYS A 129 8.54 9.17 -1.43
CA LYS A 129 7.50 8.34 -2.07
C LYS A 129 6.09 8.88 -1.83
N ILE A 130 5.81 9.33 -0.60
CA ILE A 130 4.53 9.97 -0.29
C ILE A 130 4.32 11.20 -1.15
N ARG A 131 5.34 12.06 -1.30
CA ARG A 131 5.27 13.26 -2.16
C ARG A 131 5.10 12.90 -3.63
N GLU A 132 5.79 11.86 -4.11
CA GLU A 132 5.67 11.38 -5.49
C GLU A 132 4.23 10.96 -5.80
N LEU A 133 3.62 10.14 -4.93
CA LEU A 133 2.22 9.73 -5.07
C LEU A 133 1.27 10.92 -4.95
N ASP A 134 1.43 11.73 -3.91
CA ASP A 134 0.56 12.89 -3.66
C ASP A 134 0.56 13.90 -4.82
N ALA A 135 1.70 14.09 -5.49
CA ALA A 135 1.82 14.98 -6.65
C ALA A 135 1.10 14.43 -7.90
N LEU A 136 0.91 13.11 -8.00
CA LEU A 136 0.22 12.47 -9.12
C LEU A 136 -1.30 12.45 -8.94
N LEU A 137 -1.80 12.64 -7.72
CA LEU A 137 -3.23 12.54 -7.42
C LEU A 137 -3.99 13.87 -7.60
N PRO A 138 -5.27 13.83 -8.04
CA PRO A 138 -5.98 12.65 -8.52
C PRO A 138 -5.49 12.19 -9.90
N LEU A 139 -5.50 10.87 -10.15
CA LEU A 139 -5.17 10.34 -11.47
C LEU A 139 -6.32 10.59 -12.45
N PRO A 140 -6.01 10.92 -13.71
CA PRO A 140 -7.04 11.18 -14.71
C PRO A 140 -7.78 9.93 -15.19
N GLN A 141 -7.20 8.76 -15.00
CA GLN A 141 -7.74 7.47 -15.44
C GLN A 141 -7.48 6.40 -14.37
N GLY A 142 -8.38 5.41 -14.31
CA GLY A 142 -8.33 4.35 -13.31
C GLY A 142 -8.67 4.81 -11.90
N SER A 143 -8.55 3.93 -10.95
CA SER A 143 -8.72 4.23 -9.54
C SER A 143 -7.49 3.79 -8.75
N ILE A 144 -7.05 4.63 -7.82
CA ILE A 144 -5.94 4.30 -6.92
C ILE A 144 -6.41 4.37 -5.47
N HIS A 145 -6.11 3.34 -4.70
CA HIS A 145 -6.53 3.18 -3.32
C HIS A 145 -5.34 2.90 -2.44
N GLU A 146 -5.26 3.57 -1.31
CA GLU A 146 -4.34 3.19 -0.27
C GLU A 146 -4.73 1.83 0.29
N ALA A 147 -3.76 0.95 0.46
CA ALA A 147 -3.92 -0.33 1.11
C ALA A 147 -2.70 -0.62 2.01
N HIS A 148 -2.81 -1.63 2.87
CA HIS A 148 -1.72 -1.98 3.77
C HIS A 148 -1.49 -3.48 3.79
N PRO A 149 -0.27 -3.99 3.50
CA PRO A 149 0.01 -5.42 3.35
C PRO A 149 -0.38 -6.26 4.56
N GLU A 150 -0.05 -5.83 5.78
CA GLU A 150 -0.41 -6.58 6.99
C GLU A 150 -1.94 -6.64 7.19
N PHE A 151 -2.69 -5.63 6.75
CA PHE A 151 -4.15 -5.65 6.80
C PHE A 151 -4.74 -6.60 5.75
N SER A 152 -4.14 -6.65 4.55
CA SER A 152 -4.48 -7.65 3.53
C SER A 152 -4.23 -9.07 4.03
N PHE A 153 -3.09 -9.31 4.69
CA PHE A 153 -2.77 -10.62 5.27
C PHE A 153 -3.71 -11.01 6.42
N VAL A 154 -4.20 -10.08 7.22
CA VAL A 154 -5.26 -10.35 8.21
C VAL A 154 -6.50 -10.92 7.52
N HIS A 155 -6.92 -10.33 6.39
CA HIS A 155 -8.07 -10.84 5.64
C HIS A 155 -7.81 -12.19 4.96
N MET A 156 -6.58 -12.46 4.53
CA MET A 156 -6.19 -13.79 4.02
C MET A 156 -6.10 -14.84 5.12
N HIS A 157 -6.01 -14.41 6.39
CA HIS A 157 -5.88 -15.25 7.59
C HIS A 157 -7.17 -15.19 8.44
N ASP A 158 -8.32 -15.25 7.78
CA ASP A 158 -9.65 -15.31 8.41
C ASP A 158 -9.91 -14.20 9.44
N GLY A 159 -9.35 -13.02 9.23
CA GLY A 159 -9.48 -11.86 10.12
C GLY A 159 -8.55 -11.87 11.34
N LEU A 160 -7.64 -12.84 11.44
CA LEU A 160 -6.72 -12.96 12.56
C LEU A 160 -5.37 -12.28 12.26
N PRO A 161 -4.79 -11.56 13.23
CA PRO A 161 -3.45 -11.01 13.09
C PRO A 161 -2.38 -12.09 12.85
N LEU A 162 -1.29 -11.72 12.18
CA LEU A 162 -0.17 -12.63 11.96
C LEU A 162 0.83 -12.57 13.12
N ASP A 163 1.18 -13.71 13.69
CA ASP A 163 2.16 -13.82 14.77
C ASP A 163 3.60 -13.60 14.29
N LEU A 164 3.91 -14.10 13.08
CA LEU A 164 5.27 -14.06 12.54
C LEU A 164 5.55 -12.74 11.79
N PRO A 165 6.53 -11.92 12.26
CA PRO A 165 6.94 -10.72 11.57
C PRO A 165 7.68 -11.03 10.26
N LYS A 166 7.54 -10.19 9.23
CA LYS A 166 8.32 -10.30 8.00
C LYS A 166 9.81 -9.91 8.20
N LYS A 167 10.11 -9.12 9.22
CA LYS A 167 11.47 -8.70 9.60
C LYS A 167 11.68 -8.79 11.12
N VAL A 168 12.89 -9.20 11.53
CA VAL A 168 13.36 -9.18 12.92
C VAL A 168 14.65 -8.37 12.97
N LYS A 169 14.68 -7.32 13.81
CA LYS A 169 15.83 -6.39 13.92
C LYS A 169 16.29 -5.85 12.56
N GLY A 170 15.34 -5.51 11.68
CA GLY A 170 15.57 -4.97 10.34
C GLY A 170 16.06 -5.98 9.29
N ARG A 171 16.21 -7.26 9.64
CA ARG A 171 16.59 -8.35 8.72
C ARG A 171 15.36 -9.18 8.33
N PRO A 172 15.29 -9.67 7.08
CA PRO A 172 14.21 -10.57 6.66
C PRO A 172 14.07 -11.77 7.61
N ASN A 173 12.83 -12.12 7.95
CA ASN A 173 12.51 -13.34 8.69
C ASN A 173 12.00 -14.40 7.70
N PRO A 174 12.79 -15.43 7.37
CA PRO A 174 12.40 -16.42 6.38
C PRO A 174 11.07 -17.11 6.69
N ALA A 175 10.83 -17.45 7.96
CA ALA A 175 9.58 -18.10 8.37
C ALA A 175 8.36 -17.17 8.18
N GLY A 176 8.50 -15.90 8.56
CA GLY A 176 7.43 -14.92 8.38
C GLY A 176 7.12 -14.60 6.91
N LEU A 177 8.14 -14.60 6.05
CA LEU A 177 7.99 -14.41 4.60
C LEU A 177 7.38 -15.66 3.93
N ALA A 178 7.84 -16.85 4.30
CA ALA A 178 7.27 -18.11 3.81
C ALA A 178 5.79 -18.26 4.18
N TYR A 179 5.43 -17.83 5.39
CA TYR A 179 4.03 -17.85 5.84
C TYR A 179 3.15 -16.92 5.01
N ARG A 180 3.60 -15.68 4.74
CA ARG A 180 2.86 -14.75 3.88
C ARG A 180 2.72 -15.26 2.45
N ARG A 181 3.78 -15.89 1.92
CA ARG A 181 3.74 -16.55 0.61
C ARG A 181 2.71 -17.67 0.56
N LYS A 182 2.61 -18.47 1.63
CA LYS A 182 1.57 -19.51 1.74
C LYS A 182 0.17 -18.88 1.73
N LEU A 183 -0.08 -17.83 2.51
CA LEU A 183 -1.36 -17.14 2.53
C LEU A 183 -1.75 -16.58 1.16
N LEU A 184 -0.79 -16.04 0.39
CA LEU A 184 -1.05 -15.60 -0.99
C LEU A 184 -1.48 -16.76 -1.89
N MET A 185 -0.85 -17.93 -1.78
CA MET A 185 -1.24 -19.13 -2.54
C MET A 185 -2.63 -19.63 -2.12
N ASP A 186 -2.89 -19.73 -0.83
CA ASP A 186 -4.19 -20.12 -0.29
C ASP A 186 -5.31 -19.14 -0.71
N ALA A 187 -4.98 -17.88 -0.88
CA ALA A 187 -5.88 -16.82 -1.37
C ALA A 187 -6.03 -16.78 -2.91
N GLY A 188 -5.45 -17.76 -3.61
CA GLY A 188 -5.62 -17.98 -5.05
C GLY A 188 -4.58 -17.35 -5.96
N ILE A 189 -3.52 -16.73 -5.42
CA ILE A 189 -2.42 -16.22 -6.25
C ILE A 189 -1.60 -17.41 -6.80
N PRO A 190 -1.41 -17.52 -8.13
CA PRO A 190 -0.72 -18.66 -8.72
C PRO A 190 0.72 -18.81 -8.25
N ALA A 191 1.14 -20.03 -7.94
CA ALA A 191 2.52 -20.35 -7.59
C ALA A 191 3.53 -19.90 -8.66
N ALA A 192 3.14 -19.98 -9.94
CA ALA A 192 3.94 -19.49 -11.06
C ALA A 192 4.21 -17.99 -11.01
N LEU A 193 3.22 -17.17 -10.58
CA LEU A 193 3.42 -15.74 -10.38
C LEU A 193 4.38 -15.48 -9.23
N LEU A 194 4.24 -16.19 -8.10
CA LEU A 194 5.14 -16.07 -6.97
C LEU A 194 6.57 -16.51 -7.29
N ALA A 195 6.75 -17.53 -8.16
CA ALA A 195 8.06 -17.90 -8.66
C ALA A 195 8.72 -16.79 -9.49
N LYS A 196 7.94 -16.13 -10.38
CA LYS A 196 8.44 -14.96 -11.13
C LYS A 196 8.88 -13.81 -10.22
N LEU A 197 8.25 -13.62 -9.05
CA LEU A 197 8.70 -12.64 -8.07
C LEU A 197 10.13 -12.94 -7.56
N ASP A 198 10.51 -14.21 -7.46
CA ASP A 198 11.85 -14.62 -7.01
C ASP A 198 12.94 -14.27 -8.05
N GLU A 199 12.57 -14.15 -9.33
CA GLU A 199 13.47 -13.79 -10.43
C GLU A 199 13.82 -12.30 -10.48
N LEU A 200 13.09 -11.45 -9.75
CA LEU A 200 13.37 -10.01 -9.70
C LEU A 200 14.78 -9.70 -9.14
N PRO A 201 15.36 -8.57 -9.55
CA PRO A 201 16.68 -8.16 -9.07
C PRO A 201 16.76 -8.11 -7.54
N LYS A 202 17.87 -8.59 -6.95
CA LYS A 202 18.05 -8.69 -5.48
C LYS A 202 17.94 -7.36 -4.72
N TYR A 203 18.09 -6.24 -5.40
CA TYR A 203 17.92 -4.92 -4.78
C TYR A 203 16.43 -4.57 -4.47
N ILE A 204 15.49 -5.31 -5.05
CA ILE A 204 14.07 -5.29 -4.66
C ILE A 204 13.92 -6.32 -3.55
N GLY A 205 13.61 -5.91 -2.33
CA GLY A 205 13.49 -6.81 -1.18
C GLY A 205 12.43 -7.89 -1.40
N LEU A 206 12.66 -9.09 -0.85
CA LEU A 206 11.67 -10.17 -0.96
C LEU A 206 10.35 -9.79 -0.28
N ASP A 207 10.41 -9.05 0.83
CA ASP A 207 9.23 -8.51 1.49
C ASP A 207 8.47 -7.53 0.60
N ASP A 208 9.15 -6.60 -0.10
CA ASP A 208 8.52 -5.63 -1.00
C ASP A 208 7.79 -6.33 -2.16
N ARG A 209 8.36 -7.45 -2.68
CA ARG A 209 7.74 -8.27 -3.73
C ARG A 209 6.47 -8.96 -3.24
N ILE A 210 6.51 -9.54 -2.04
CA ILE A 210 5.37 -10.21 -1.39
C ILE A 210 4.28 -9.19 -1.06
N ASP A 211 4.66 -8.00 -0.59
CA ASP A 211 3.74 -6.92 -0.27
C ASP A 211 3.05 -6.40 -1.56
N ALA A 212 3.76 -6.24 -2.67
CA ALA A 212 3.14 -5.89 -3.96
C ALA A 212 2.11 -6.94 -4.43
N ALA A 213 2.37 -8.24 -4.21
CA ALA A 213 1.38 -9.28 -4.51
C ALA A 213 0.16 -9.21 -3.58
N ALA A 214 0.34 -8.89 -2.30
CA ALA A 214 -0.76 -8.67 -1.37
C ALA A 214 -1.59 -7.43 -1.77
N MET A 215 -0.94 -6.37 -2.25
CA MET A 215 -1.64 -5.20 -2.81
C MET A 215 -2.44 -5.57 -4.06
N ALA A 216 -1.91 -6.40 -4.96
CA ALA A 216 -2.65 -6.87 -6.14
C ALA A 216 -3.90 -7.68 -5.75
N TRP A 217 -3.79 -8.53 -4.72
CA TRP A 217 -4.95 -9.23 -4.16
C TRP A 217 -5.99 -8.26 -3.59
N THR A 218 -5.56 -7.21 -2.88
CA THR A 218 -6.48 -6.18 -2.38
C THR A 218 -7.11 -5.39 -3.53
N ALA A 219 -6.36 -5.02 -4.58
CA ALA A 219 -6.91 -4.37 -5.76
C ALA A 219 -8.00 -5.21 -6.44
N ARG A 220 -7.79 -6.54 -6.53
CA ARG A 220 -8.81 -7.48 -7.00
C ARG A 220 -10.06 -7.45 -6.12
N ARG A 221 -9.91 -7.43 -4.79
CA ARG A 221 -11.06 -7.35 -3.87
C ARG A 221 -11.82 -6.04 -4.00
N ILE A 222 -11.12 -4.92 -4.16
CA ILE A 222 -11.75 -3.62 -4.43
C ILE A 222 -12.57 -3.71 -5.71
N TYR A 223 -11.99 -4.25 -6.78
CA TYR A 223 -12.67 -4.44 -8.06
C TYR A 223 -13.94 -5.29 -7.93
N LEU A 224 -13.90 -6.35 -7.12
CA LEU A 224 -15.04 -7.26 -6.88
C LEU A 224 -16.03 -6.73 -5.81
N GLY A 225 -15.80 -5.56 -5.22
CA GLY A 225 -16.62 -5.03 -4.13
C GLY A 225 -16.52 -5.83 -2.82
N GLN A 226 -15.41 -6.54 -2.60
CA GLN A 226 -15.17 -7.43 -1.45
C GLN A 226 -14.18 -6.85 -0.44
N ALA A 227 -13.51 -5.75 -0.76
CA ALA A 227 -12.52 -5.14 0.12
C ALA A 227 -13.19 -4.46 1.33
N VAL A 228 -12.53 -4.57 2.48
CA VAL A 228 -12.89 -3.79 3.67
C VAL A 228 -12.19 -2.45 3.59
N MET A 229 -12.96 -1.37 3.75
CA MET A 229 -12.47 0.01 3.71
C MET A 229 -12.56 0.63 5.10
N LEU A 230 -11.43 1.07 5.67
CA LEU A 230 -11.39 1.64 7.01
C LEU A 230 -10.87 3.09 7.01
N PRO A 231 -11.56 4.01 7.71
CA PRO A 231 -12.86 3.82 8.36
C PRO A 231 -14.01 3.76 7.35
N ALA A 232 -15.17 3.23 7.75
CA ALA A 232 -16.36 3.14 6.89
C ALA A 232 -16.82 4.53 6.39
N THR A 233 -16.67 5.57 7.21
CA THR A 233 -16.87 6.96 6.82
C THR A 233 -15.50 7.65 6.78
N ALA A 234 -14.93 7.76 5.59
CA ALA A 234 -13.61 8.33 5.39
C ALA A 234 -13.67 9.87 5.35
N PRO A 235 -12.88 10.57 6.17
CA PRO A 235 -12.68 12.00 5.98
C PRO A 235 -11.82 12.25 4.74
N CYS A 236 -11.97 13.42 4.13
CA CYS A 236 -11.10 13.89 3.07
C CYS A 236 -10.06 14.87 3.61
N ASP A 237 -8.92 14.94 2.95
CA ASP A 237 -7.94 15.99 3.19
C ASP A 237 -8.33 17.32 2.49
N ALA A 238 -7.52 18.37 2.65
CA ALA A 238 -7.78 19.68 2.03
C ALA A 238 -7.78 19.67 0.49
N ARG A 239 -7.31 18.58 -0.15
CA ARG A 239 -7.35 18.38 -1.60
C ARG A 239 -8.54 17.53 -2.06
N GLY A 240 -9.42 17.11 -1.14
CA GLY A 240 -10.55 16.22 -1.41
C GLY A 240 -10.16 14.74 -1.54
N LEU A 241 -8.93 14.36 -1.18
CA LEU A 241 -8.48 12.97 -1.22
C LEU A 241 -8.99 12.24 0.04
N SER A 242 -9.70 11.14 -0.15
CA SER A 242 -10.22 10.32 0.95
C SER A 242 -9.08 9.66 1.74
N MET A 243 -9.12 9.79 3.07
CA MET A 243 -8.20 9.13 3.98
C MET A 243 -8.79 7.79 4.44
N VAL A 244 -8.61 6.76 3.63
CA VAL A 244 -9.14 5.41 3.83
C VAL A 244 -8.10 4.38 3.44
N ILE A 245 -8.03 3.26 4.17
CA ILE A 245 -7.13 2.13 3.89
C ILE A 245 -7.97 0.90 3.57
N ALA A 246 -7.64 0.22 2.47
CA ALA A 246 -8.27 -1.01 2.02
C ALA A 246 -7.52 -2.26 2.50
N GLY A 247 -8.29 -3.40 2.66
CA GLY A 247 -7.76 -4.73 2.94
C GLY A 247 -8.63 -5.87 2.47
#